data_47f9392a288ab0cc1e4b4c8555f3a944
#
_entry.id   47f9392a288ab0cc1e4b4c8555f3a944
#
_cell.length_a   1.000
_cell.length_b   1.000
_cell.length_c   1.000
_cell.angle_alpha   90.00
_cell.angle_beta   90.00
_cell.angle_gamma   90.00
#
_symmetry.space_group_name_H-M   'P 1'
#
loop_
_entity.id
_entity.type
_entity.pdbx_description
1 polymer ?
#
loop_
_entity_poly.entity_id
_entity_poly.type
_entity_poly.pdbx_seq_one_letter_code
_entity_poly.pdbx_strand_id
1 'polypeptide(L)'
;MPENDSNEMIDAEALVVTEAIEAAEADEIIEALEADVNTDGSFEDSTTDFDDDADADAEPTITFGDLGLPEGVVRKLAQNGVTSPFPIQAATIPDALAGKDILGRGRTGSGKTLSFGLPTLAQLAGGFTEKKKPRAIILTPTRELAMQVADALQPYGDVLGLKMKVVCGGTSMSNQIYALERGVDVLVATPGRLRDIINRGACSLENVQVAVLDEADQMADLGFLPEVTELLDQIPGGGQRMLFSATMENEIGTLVKRYLSNPVTHEVDSAQGNVTTMTHHVLVVKPKDKAPVTAAIAARKGRTIIFVRTQLGADRIAEQLVEAGVKADALHGGMTQGARTRVLADFKDGYVNALVATDVAARGIHVDGIDLVLNVDPAGDHKDYLHRSGRTARAGKSGVVVSLALPHQRRQIFRLMEDAGVDASRHIVQGAGAFEPEVAEITGARSLTEVQADSANNAAKQAEREVAELTKQLERLSRRAVELREEADRLVARSARERGEDPEAAVAEVAEAAEA
;
A
#
# COMPACT_ATOMS: atom_id res chain seq x y z
N MET A 1 44.11 -33.19 17.28
CA MET A 1 43.92 -32.07 16.39
C MET A 1 42.87 -31.16 16.95
N PRO A 2 43.22 -29.96 17.39
CA PRO A 2 42.31 -28.83 17.46
C PRO A 2 43.01 -27.57 16.90
N GLU A 3 42.63 -27.16 15.70
CA GLU A 3 43.12 -25.93 15.07
C GLU A 3 41.95 -25.19 14.41
N ASN A 4 40.89 -24.86 15.16
CA ASN A 4 39.82 -24.02 14.61
C ASN A 4 39.29 -22.95 15.55
N ASP A 5 39.69 -22.94 16.84
CA ASP A 5 39.15 -21.98 17.83
C ASP A 5 39.89 -20.62 17.85
N SER A 6 41.08 -20.54 17.23
CA SER A 6 41.88 -19.32 17.27
C SER A 6 41.47 -18.28 16.22
N ASN A 7 40.88 -18.70 15.11
CA ASN A 7 40.49 -17.78 14.02
C ASN A 7 39.14 -17.09 14.30
N GLU A 8 38.21 -17.79 14.94
CA GLU A 8 36.92 -17.16 15.33
C GLU A 8 37.06 -16.11 16.43
N MET A 9 38.02 -16.30 17.35
CA MET A 9 38.28 -15.31 18.40
C MET A 9 38.96 -14.05 17.85
N ILE A 10 39.82 -14.18 16.83
CA ILE A 10 40.51 -13.03 16.22
C ILE A 10 39.53 -12.19 15.41
N ASP A 11 38.58 -12.82 14.71
CA ASP A 11 37.55 -12.13 13.94
C ASP A 11 36.54 -11.43 14.88
N ALA A 12 36.20 -12.02 16.03
CA ALA A 12 35.31 -11.40 17.00
C ALA A 12 35.96 -10.18 17.70
N GLU A 13 37.24 -10.26 18.05
CA GLU A 13 37.98 -9.11 18.62
C GLU A 13 38.17 -8.00 17.58
N ALA A 14 38.44 -8.33 16.33
CA ALA A 14 38.54 -7.35 15.24
C ALA A 14 37.22 -6.64 14.98
N LEU A 15 36.09 -7.36 15.07
CA LEU A 15 34.74 -6.78 14.92
C LEU A 15 34.39 -5.82 16.05
N VAL A 16 34.71 -6.18 17.28
CA VAL A 16 34.50 -5.33 18.47
C VAL A 16 35.37 -4.08 18.44
N VAL A 17 36.59 -4.19 17.97
CA VAL A 17 37.49 -3.02 17.84
C VAL A 17 37.02 -2.11 16.72
N THR A 18 36.53 -2.65 15.62
CA THR A 18 35.96 -1.84 14.51
C THR A 18 34.69 -1.12 14.94
N GLU A 19 33.80 -1.78 15.66
CA GLU A 19 32.60 -1.15 16.22
C GLU A 19 32.91 -0.07 17.25
N ALA A 20 33.96 -0.27 18.06
CA ALA A 20 34.39 0.71 19.05
C ALA A 20 35.03 1.95 18.40
N ILE A 21 35.79 1.79 17.32
CA ILE A 21 36.38 2.89 16.55
C ILE A 21 35.26 3.68 15.83
N GLU A 22 34.29 2.99 15.20
CA GLU A 22 33.15 3.64 14.56
C GLU A 22 32.29 4.41 15.57
N ALA A 23 32.14 3.91 16.79
CA ALA A 23 31.40 4.60 17.85
C ALA A 23 32.12 5.86 18.34
N ALA A 24 33.45 5.82 18.43
CA ALA A 24 34.25 6.98 18.85
C ALA A 24 34.24 8.09 17.77
N GLU A 25 34.38 7.73 16.50
CA GLU A 25 34.26 8.67 15.38
C GLU A 25 32.86 9.28 15.28
N ALA A 26 31.82 8.51 15.64
CA ALA A 26 30.44 8.99 15.67
C ALA A 26 30.23 10.06 16.75
N ASP A 27 30.81 9.88 17.92
CA ASP A 27 30.73 10.87 19.02
C ASP A 27 31.42 12.20 18.65
N GLU A 28 32.60 12.15 18.02
CA GLU A 28 33.34 13.33 17.57
C GLU A 28 32.59 14.11 16.47
N ILE A 29 31.95 13.40 15.54
CA ILE A 29 31.13 14.03 14.46
C ILE A 29 29.86 14.67 15.01
N ILE A 30 29.22 14.05 15.99
CA ILE A 30 28.02 14.60 16.62
C ILE A 30 28.35 15.85 17.42
N GLU A 31 29.45 15.86 18.17
CA GLU A 31 29.92 17.04 18.91
C GLU A 31 30.28 18.21 17.98
N ALA A 32 30.89 17.94 16.82
CA ALA A 32 31.14 18.94 15.79
C ALA A 32 29.87 19.50 15.15
N LEU A 33 28.78 18.68 15.02
CA LEU A 33 27.50 19.11 14.49
C LEU A 33 26.69 19.96 15.46
N GLU A 34 26.79 19.69 16.76
CA GLU A 34 26.17 20.51 17.81
C GLU A 34 26.79 21.92 17.89
N ALA A 35 28.09 22.05 17.57
CA ALA A 35 28.76 23.34 17.50
C ALA A 35 28.27 24.22 16.34
N ASP A 36 27.89 23.61 15.19
CA ASP A 36 27.39 24.32 14.01
C ASP A 36 25.94 24.84 14.20
N VAL A 37 25.13 24.17 15.04
CA VAL A 37 23.73 24.55 15.28
C VAL A 37 23.61 25.78 16.16
N ASN A 38 24.61 26.05 17.02
CA ASN A 38 24.57 27.16 17.97
C ASN A 38 24.99 28.52 17.37
N THR A 39 25.32 28.59 16.09
CA THR A 39 25.84 29.84 15.46
C THR A 39 24.83 30.59 14.57
N ASP A 40 23.60 30.10 14.42
CA ASP A 40 22.59 30.82 13.62
C ASP A 40 21.39 31.21 14.52
N GLY A 41 21.57 32.26 15.25
CA GLY A 41 20.56 32.87 16.11
C GLY A 41 20.10 34.21 15.57
N SER A 42 18.82 34.30 15.33
CA SER A 42 17.94 35.47 15.36
C SER A 42 16.98 35.50 14.16
N PHE A 43 15.77 35.05 14.39
CA PHE A 43 14.60 35.51 13.59
C PHE A 43 13.76 36.43 14.52
N GLU A 44 13.59 37.65 14.03
CA GLU A 44 12.71 38.63 14.64
C GLU A 44 11.25 38.26 14.38
N ASP A 45 10.51 38.32 15.46
CA ASP A 45 9.05 38.19 15.55
C ASP A 45 8.37 39.35 14.78
N SER A 46 7.62 39.05 13.73
CA SER A 46 6.68 39.98 13.10
C SER A 46 5.30 39.36 13.04
N THR A 47 4.53 39.64 14.05
CA THR A 47 3.06 39.47 14.05
C THR A 47 2.46 40.36 12.98
N THR A 48 1.79 39.77 12.00
CA THR A 48 0.82 40.48 11.15
C THR A 48 -0.54 39.82 11.22
N ASP A 49 -1.51 40.63 11.62
CA ASP A 49 -2.93 40.37 11.62
C ASP A 49 -3.41 39.88 10.26
N PHE A 50 -4.18 38.79 10.26
CA PHE A 50 -4.92 38.35 9.06
C PHE A 50 -6.32 38.93 9.10
N ASP A 51 -6.57 39.90 8.27
CA ASP A 51 -7.88 40.37 7.88
C ASP A 51 -8.59 39.31 7.02
N ASP A 52 -9.85 39.07 7.38
CA ASP A 52 -10.81 38.17 6.77
C ASP A 52 -11.39 38.85 5.52
N ASP A 53 -10.76 38.65 4.36
CA ASP A 53 -11.35 39.06 3.08
C ASP A 53 -11.75 37.81 2.27
N ALA A 54 -13.07 37.66 2.13
CA ALA A 54 -13.71 36.63 1.33
C ALA A 54 -13.29 36.74 -0.14
N ASP A 55 -12.56 35.76 -0.61
CA ASP A 55 -12.03 35.68 -1.96
C ASP A 55 -13.14 35.29 -2.96
N ALA A 56 -13.53 36.24 -3.79
CA ALA A 56 -14.51 36.09 -4.86
C ALA A 56 -13.81 35.87 -6.22
N ASP A 57 -12.85 34.91 -6.28
CA ASP A 57 -12.27 34.43 -7.52
C ASP A 57 -12.02 32.92 -7.45
N ALA A 58 -13.11 32.16 -7.24
CA ALA A 58 -13.05 30.72 -7.46
C ALA A 58 -13.05 30.45 -8.97
N GLU A 59 -11.89 30.05 -9.52
CA GLU A 59 -11.83 29.49 -10.87
C GLU A 59 -12.87 28.37 -11.01
N PRO A 60 -13.58 28.25 -12.15
CA PRO A 60 -14.60 27.23 -12.34
C PRO A 60 -13.97 25.84 -12.17
N THR A 61 -14.31 25.13 -11.10
CA THR A 61 -13.83 23.79 -10.84
C THR A 61 -14.36 22.83 -11.90
N ILE A 62 -13.48 22.32 -12.75
CA ILE A 62 -13.80 21.31 -13.77
C ILE A 62 -14.33 20.06 -13.05
N THR A 63 -15.47 19.56 -13.52
CA THR A 63 -16.07 18.30 -13.02
C THR A 63 -15.89 17.16 -14.01
N PHE A 64 -16.11 15.91 -13.59
CA PHE A 64 -16.10 14.78 -14.53
C PHE A 64 -17.18 14.86 -15.61
N GLY A 65 -18.29 15.57 -15.34
CA GLY A 65 -19.34 15.82 -16.33
C GLY A 65 -18.87 16.65 -17.51
N ASP A 66 -17.88 17.52 -17.31
CA ASP A 66 -17.33 18.40 -18.32
C ASP A 66 -16.33 17.69 -19.27
N LEU A 67 -15.91 16.46 -18.93
CA LEU A 67 -14.86 15.73 -19.64
C LEU A 67 -15.38 14.87 -20.82
N GLY A 68 -16.70 14.77 -21.00
CA GLY A 68 -17.31 14.00 -22.10
C GLY A 68 -17.53 12.51 -21.79
N LEU A 69 -17.44 12.11 -20.52
CA LEU A 69 -17.73 10.74 -20.09
C LEU A 69 -19.24 10.43 -20.15
N PRO A 70 -19.63 9.14 -20.35
CA PRO A 70 -21.03 8.72 -20.27
C PRO A 70 -21.68 9.10 -18.93
N GLU A 71 -22.93 9.57 -18.97
CA GLU A 71 -23.65 10.05 -17.78
C GLU A 71 -23.71 9.00 -16.65
N GLY A 72 -23.90 7.73 -16.99
CA GLY A 72 -23.90 6.62 -16.02
C GLY A 72 -22.58 6.49 -15.27
N VAL A 73 -21.45 6.71 -15.95
CA VAL A 73 -20.10 6.70 -15.35
C VAL A 73 -19.93 7.91 -14.43
N VAL A 74 -20.32 9.10 -14.87
CA VAL A 74 -20.24 10.33 -14.05
C VAL A 74 -21.05 10.19 -12.76
N ARG A 75 -22.27 9.67 -12.88
CA ARG A 75 -23.14 9.39 -11.72
C ARG A 75 -22.51 8.38 -10.76
N LYS A 76 -21.87 7.33 -11.29
CA LYS A 76 -21.20 6.32 -10.49
C LYS A 76 -19.97 6.88 -9.76
N LEU A 77 -19.19 7.74 -10.42
CA LEU A 77 -18.08 8.48 -9.80
C LEU A 77 -18.56 9.29 -8.59
N ALA A 78 -19.63 10.06 -8.75
CA ALA A 78 -20.23 10.84 -7.68
C ALA A 78 -20.71 9.96 -6.51
N GLN A 79 -21.38 8.84 -6.80
CA GLN A 79 -21.81 7.85 -5.78
C GLN A 79 -20.62 7.26 -5.00
N ASN A 80 -19.46 7.12 -5.63
CA ASN A 80 -18.23 6.63 -5.01
C ASN A 80 -17.43 7.74 -4.32
N GLY A 81 -17.96 8.98 -4.23
CA GLY A 81 -17.29 10.12 -3.60
C GLY A 81 -16.18 10.75 -4.45
N VAL A 82 -16.10 10.41 -5.73
CA VAL A 82 -15.12 10.95 -6.69
C VAL A 82 -15.80 12.07 -7.48
N THR A 83 -15.74 13.29 -6.96
CA THR A 83 -16.51 14.43 -7.49
C THR A 83 -15.71 15.32 -8.43
N SER A 84 -14.41 15.50 -8.15
CA SER A 84 -13.53 16.38 -8.92
C SER A 84 -12.37 15.58 -9.52
N PRO A 85 -12.05 15.80 -10.80
CA PRO A 85 -10.93 15.12 -11.44
C PRO A 85 -9.58 15.68 -10.95
N PHE A 86 -8.60 14.80 -10.80
CA PHE A 86 -7.21 15.23 -10.67
C PHE A 86 -6.71 15.89 -11.96
N PRO A 87 -5.69 16.76 -11.88
CA PRO A 87 -5.15 17.46 -13.06
C PRO A 87 -4.84 16.53 -14.25
N ILE A 88 -4.22 15.36 -13.98
CA ILE A 88 -3.91 14.38 -15.03
C ILE A 88 -5.18 13.80 -15.67
N GLN A 89 -6.25 13.61 -14.89
CA GLN A 89 -7.54 13.10 -15.37
C GLN A 89 -8.23 14.15 -16.24
N ALA A 90 -8.30 15.40 -15.77
CA ALA A 90 -8.90 16.50 -16.52
C ALA A 90 -8.20 16.75 -17.85
N ALA A 91 -6.88 16.65 -17.89
CA ALA A 91 -6.08 16.85 -19.09
C ALA A 91 -6.17 15.65 -20.06
N THR A 92 -6.12 14.43 -19.55
CA THR A 92 -5.97 13.21 -20.38
C THR A 92 -7.31 12.69 -20.93
N ILE A 93 -8.36 12.69 -20.12
CA ILE A 93 -9.65 12.04 -20.47
C ILE A 93 -10.24 12.57 -21.78
N PRO A 94 -10.32 13.90 -22.03
CA PRO A 94 -10.89 14.40 -23.29
C PRO A 94 -10.11 13.94 -24.54
N ASP A 95 -8.79 13.98 -24.49
CA ASP A 95 -7.94 13.55 -25.61
C ASP A 95 -8.01 12.04 -25.83
N ALA A 96 -8.06 11.26 -24.75
CA ALA A 96 -8.23 9.81 -24.81
C ALA A 96 -9.60 9.42 -25.38
N LEU A 97 -10.67 10.11 -25.00
CA LEU A 97 -12.02 9.90 -25.58
C LEU A 97 -12.07 10.26 -27.07
N ALA A 98 -11.25 11.23 -27.51
CA ALA A 98 -11.09 11.56 -28.92
C ALA A 98 -10.29 10.51 -29.72
N GLY A 99 -9.85 9.43 -29.09
CA GLY A 99 -9.10 8.34 -29.72
C GLY A 99 -7.62 8.63 -29.97
N LYS A 100 -7.08 9.70 -29.40
CA LYS A 100 -5.65 10.05 -29.55
C LYS A 100 -4.79 9.09 -28.73
N ASP A 101 -3.59 8.81 -29.22
CA ASP A 101 -2.58 8.12 -28.43
C ASP A 101 -2.08 9.06 -27.32
N ILE A 102 -1.88 8.50 -26.13
CA ILE A 102 -1.55 9.26 -24.93
C ILE A 102 -0.20 8.82 -24.38
N LEU A 103 0.64 9.79 -24.04
CA LEU A 103 1.81 9.62 -23.21
C LEU A 103 1.60 10.36 -21.89
N GLY A 104 1.23 9.62 -20.85
CA GLY A 104 0.99 10.16 -19.52
C GLY A 104 2.26 10.10 -18.66
N ARG A 105 2.74 11.24 -18.20
CA ARG A 105 3.86 11.32 -17.26
C ARG A 105 3.36 11.77 -15.90
N GLY A 106 3.59 10.94 -14.89
CA GLY A 106 3.17 11.25 -13.54
C GLY A 106 3.49 10.12 -12.57
N ARG A 107 3.75 10.49 -11.32
CA ARG A 107 4.04 9.53 -10.26
C ARG A 107 2.83 8.66 -9.94
N THR A 108 3.09 7.52 -9.33
CA THR A 108 2.08 6.65 -8.75
C THR A 108 1.21 7.43 -7.75
N GLY A 109 -0.12 7.25 -7.83
CA GLY A 109 -1.06 7.99 -6.97
C GLY A 109 -1.59 9.31 -7.53
N SER A 110 -1.18 9.71 -8.73
CA SER A 110 -1.65 10.92 -9.40
C SER A 110 -3.04 10.80 -10.06
N GLY A 111 -3.72 9.66 -9.90
CA GLY A 111 -5.02 9.41 -10.54
C GLY A 111 -4.95 8.82 -11.94
N LYS A 112 -3.79 8.33 -12.39
CA LYS A 112 -3.57 7.77 -13.74
C LYS A 112 -4.56 6.67 -14.11
N THR A 113 -4.94 5.81 -13.17
CA THR A 113 -5.82 4.66 -13.43
C THR A 113 -7.16 5.08 -14.04
N LEU A 114 -7.80 6.11 -13.51
CA LEU A 114 -9.03 6.64 -14.08
C LEU A 114 -8.76 7.41 -15.38
N SER A 115 -7.59 8.02 -15.53
CA SER A 115 -7.21 8.78 -16.74
C SER A 115 -7.20 7.92 -17.99
N PHE A 116 -6.73 6.67 -17.90
CA PHE A 116 -6.77 5.74 -19.03
C PHE A 116 -7.97 4.80 -18.98
N GLY A 117 -8.41 4.43 -17.78
CA GLY A 117 -9.46 3.42 -17.61
C GLY A 117 -10.83 3.90 -18.04
N LEU A 118 -11.26 5.08 -17.60
CA LEU A 118 -12.58 5.62 -17.95
C LEU A 118 -12.77 5.82 -19.46
N PRO A 119 -11.81 6.42 -20.20
CA PRO A 119 -11.91 6.52 -21.64
C PRO A 119 -11.93 5.15 -22.35
N THR A 120 -11.12 4.20 -21.89
CA THR A 120 -11.10 2.83 -22.44
C THR A 120 -12.45 2.17 -22.31
N LEU A 121 -13.06 2.22 -21.12
CA LEU A 121 -14.39 1.64 -20.89
C LEU A 121 -15.47 2.35 -21.72
N ALA A 122 -15.42 3.68 -21.78
CA ALA A 122 -16.40 4.47 -22.55
C ALA A 122 -16.36 4.13 -24.04
N GLN A 123 -15.18 3.93 -24.63
CA GLN A 123 -15.01 3.57 -26.04
C GLN A 123 -15.52 2.16 -26.35
N LEU A 124 -15.49 1.24 -25.40
CA LEU A 124 -15.95 -0.14 -25.59
C LEU A 124 -17.44 -0.32 -25.31
N ALA A 125 -18.11 0.67 -24.74
CA ALA A 125 -19.51 0.59 -24.39
C ALA A 125 -20.40 0.24 -25.59
N GLY A 126 -21.38 -0.66 -25.42
CA GLY A 126 -22.32 -1.06 -26.46
C GLY A 126 -21.73 -1.97 -27.54
N GLY A 127 -20.46 -2.33 -27.49
CA GLY A 127 -19.83 -3.22 -28.45
C GLY A 127 -20.02 -4.71 -28.12
N PHE A 128 -19.63 -5.56 -29.06
CA PHE A 128 -19.64 -7.03 -28.92
C PHE A 128 -18.22 -7.57 -28.84
N THR A 129 -17.99 -8.53 -27.95
CA THR A 129 -16.69 -9.20 -27.78
C THR A 129 -16.79 -10.68 -28.15
N GLU A 130 -15.95 -11.11 -29.08
CA GLU A 130 -15.81 -12.51 -29.44
C GLU A 130 -15.09 -13.30 -28.34
N LYS A 131 -15.38 -14.60 -28.28
CA LYS A 131 -14.69 -15.53 -27.37
C LYS A 131 -13.18 -15.49 -27.61
N LYS A 132 -12.39 -15.44 -26.51
CA LYS A 132 -10.91 -15.40 -26.53
C LYS A 132 -10.28 -14.15 -27.18
N LYS A 133 -11.07 -13.16 -27.58
CA LYS A 133 -10.62 -11.97 -28.30
C LYS A 133 -11.04 -10.70 -27.56
N PRO A 134 -10.30 -10.28 -26.52
CA PRO A 134 -10.57 -9.03 -25.82
C PRO A 134 -10.42 -7.82 -26.75
N ARG A 135 -11.17 -6.77 -26.48
CA ARG A 135 -11.12 -5.51 -27.24
C ARG A 135 -10.19 -4.46 -26.62
N ALA A 136 -9.85 -4.62 -25.35
CA ALA A 136 -8.83 -3.80 -24.69
C ALA A 136 -7.94 -4.65 -23.79
N ILE A 137 -6.66 -4.23 -23.69
CA ILE A 137 -5.71 -4.76 -22.72
C ILE A 137 -5.08 -3.62 -21.93
N ILE A 138 -4.86 -3.87 -20.64
CA ILE A 138 -4.11 -3.00 -19.75
C ILE A 138 -2.98 -3.84 -19.17
N LEU A 139 -1.75 -3.54 -19.55
CA LEU A 139 -0.55 -4.23 -19.07
C LEU A 139 -0.01 -3.52 -17.84
N THR A 140 0.28 -4.28 -16.80
CA THR A 140 0.82 -3.81 -15.53
C THR A 140 2.02 -4.66 -15.11
N PRO A 141 3.01 -4.10 -14.37
CA PRO A 141 4.22 -4.83 -14.02
C PRO A 141 4.00 -5.93 -12.97
N THR A 142 3.01 -5.78 -12.09
CA THR A 142 2.79 -6.69 -10.96
C THR A 142 1.34 -7.15 -10.87
N ARG A 143 1.15 -8.31 -10.24
CA ARG A 143 -0.18 -8.86 -9.96
C ARG A 143 -1.01 -7.92 -9.08
N GLU A 144 -0.39 -7.37 -8.06
CA GLU A 144 -1.02 -6.47 -7.10
C GLU A 144 -1.58 -5.23 -7.81
N LEU A 145 -0.78 -4.65 -8.71
CA LEU A 145 -1.23 -3.52 -9.51
C LEU A 145 -2.35 -3.91 -10.49
N ALA A 146 -2.25 -5.08 -11.13
CA ALA A 146 -3.32 -5.57 -12.01
C ALA A 146 -4.67 -5.69 -11.27
N MET A 147 -4.65 -6.23 -10.06
CA MET A 147 -5.84 -6.35 -9.23
C MET A 147 -6.39 -4.98 -8.84
N GLN A 148 -5.53 -4.04 -8.43
CA GLN A 148 -5.96 -2.68 -8.06
C GLN A 148 -6.54 -1.90 -9.22
N VAL A 149 -5.95 -2.01 -10.41
CA VAL A 149 -6.50 -1.40 -11.62
C VAL A 149 -7.88 -1.97 -11.93
N ALA A 150 -8.02 -3.28 -11.85
CA ALA A 150 -9.31 -3.93 -12.08
C ALA A 150 -10.35 -3.52 -11.03
N ASP A 151 -10.00 -3.52 -9.75
CA ASP A 151 -10.90 -3.11 -8.66
C ASP A 151 -11.34 -1.65 -8.80
N ALA A 152 -10.42 -0.77 -9.19
CA ALA A 152 -10.71 0.64 -9.42
C ALA A 152 -11.65 0.89 -10.61
N LEU A 153 -11.59 0.06 -11.65
CA LEU A 153 -12.37 0.22 -12.88
C LEU A 153 -13.66 -0.61 -12.90
N GLN A 154 -13.75 -1.67 -12.10
CA GLN A 154 -14.90 -2.59 -12.08
C GLN A 154 -16.24 -1.88 -11.88
N PRO A 155 -16.42 -0.92 -10.94
CA PRO A 155 -17.69 -0.24 -10.76
C PRO A 155 -18.21 0.49 -12.02
N TYR A 156 -17.29 1.01 -12.81
CA TYR A 156 -17.59 1.75 -14.05
C TYR A 156 -17.79 0.81 -15.23
N GLY A 157 -17.04 -0.28 -15.29
CA GLY A 157 -17.26 -1.37 -16.25
C GLY A 157 -18.64 -1.98 -16.09
N ASP A 158 -19.08 -2.23 -14.86
CA ASP A 158 -20.40 -2.79 -14.54
C ASP A 158 -21.54 -1.88 -15.02
N VAL A 159 -21.41 -0.56 -14.83
CA VAL A 159 -22.40 0.43 -15.32
C VAL A 159 -22.53 0.39 -16.84
N LEU A 160 -21.43 0.10 -17.55
CA LEU A 160 -21.41 0.02 -19.02
C LEU A 160 -21.66 -1.39 -19.56
N GLY A 161 -21.92 -2.38 -18.69
CA GLY A 161 -22.15 -3.77 -19.06
C GLY A 161 -20.93 -4.49 -19.61
N LEU A 162 -19.72 -4.01 -19.29
CA LEU A 162 -18.44 -4.56 -19.75
C LEU A 162 -17.90 -5.62 -18.79
N LYS A 163 -17.39 -6.71 -19.35
CA LYS A 163 -16.73 -7.78 -18.60
C LYS A 163 -15.23 -7.55 -18.54
N MET A 164 -14.71 -7.45 -17.34
CA MET A 164 -13.29 -7.29 -17.06
C MET A 164 -12.72 -8.53 -16.39
N LYS A 165 -11.47 -8.89 -16.72
CA LYS A 165 -10.77 -10.01 -16.08
C LYS A 165 -9.32 -9.68 -15.83
N VAL A 166 -8.84 -10.05 -14.64
CA VAL A 166 -7.41 -10.02 -14.30
C VAL A 166 -6.76 -11.31 -14.76
N VAL A 167 -5.64 -11.17 -15.48
CA VAL A 167 -4.81 -12.26 -15.99
C VAL A 167 -3.39 -12.07 -15.48
N CYS A 168 -3.04 -12.79 -14.41
CA CYS A 168 -1.75 -12.67 -13.74
C CYS A 168 -1.27 -14.00 -13.15
N GLY A 169 0.00 -14.10 -12.87
CA GLY A 169 0.60 -15.25 -12.19
C GLY A 169 0.08 -15.46 -10.76
N GLY A 170 0.31 -16.63 -10.19
CA GLY A 170 -0.10 -16.94 -8.82
C GLY A 170 -1.61 -17.18 -8.60
N THR A 171 -2.40 -17.20 -9.67
CA THR A 171 -3.82 -17.57 -9.67
C THR A 171 -4.10 -18.67 -10.69
N SER A 172 -5.25 -19.34 -10.55
CA SER A 172 -5.63 -20.47 -11.43
C SER A 172 -5.68 -20.05 -12.90
N MET A 173 -4.80 -20.64 -13.71
CA MET A 173 -4.78 -20.42 -15.16
C MET A 173 -6.06 -20.93 -15.82
N SER A 174 -6.60 -22.06 -15.35
CA SER A 174 -7.83 -22.65 -15.89
C SER A 174 -9.02 -21.70 -15.73
N ASN A 175 -9.13 -21.03 -14.59
CA ASN A 175 -10.20 -20.05 -14.36
C ASN A 175 -10.06 -18.82 -15.26
N GLN A 176 -8.83 -18.41 -15.57
CA GLN A 176 -8.57 -17.30 -16.49
C GLN A 176 -8.93 -17.66 -17.92
N ILE A 177 -8.53 -18.86 -18.37
CA ILE A 177 -8.89 -19.39 -19.69
C ILE A 177 -10.40 -19.56 -19.83
N TYR A 178 -11.07 -20.12 -18.82
CA TYR A 178 -12.52 -20.28 -18.82
C TYR A 178 -13.26 -18.94 -18.96
N ALA A 179 -12.79 -17.90 -18.28
CA ALA A 179 -13.36 -16.56 -18.43
C ALA A 179 -13.20 -16.02 -19.85
N LEU A 180 -12.03 -16.20 -20.46
CA LEU A 180 -11.75 -15.79 -21.84
C LEU A 180 -12.64 -16.52 -22.86
N GLU A 181 -12.90 -17.80 -22.64
CA GLU A 181 -13.82 -18.60 -23.48
C GLU A 181 -15.26 -18.13 -23.41
N ARG A 182 -15.64 -17.42 -22.35
CA ARG A 182 -16.97 -16.81 -22.21
C ARG A 182 -17.07 -15.39 -22.77
N GLY A 183 -15.95 -14.83 -23.20
CA GLY A 183 -15.83 -13.46 -23.70
C GLY A 183 -15.56 -12.46 -22.57
N VAL A 184 -14.45 -11.75 -22.69
CA VAL A 184 -14.00 -10.69 -21.80
C VAL A 184 -13.69 -9.47 -22.65
N ASP A 185 -14.25 -8.32 -22.28
CA ASP A 185 -14.07 -7.07 -23.02
C ASP A 185 -12.71 -6.44 -22.75
N VAL A 186 -12.31 -6.41 -21.47
CA VAL A 186 -11.08 -5.79 -21.01
C VAL A 186 -10.24 -6.79 -20.20
N LEU A 187 -9.00 -6.99 -20.61
CA LEU A 187 -8.02 -7.72 -19.81
C LEU A 187 -7.10 -6.75 -19.08
N VAL A 188 -6.96 -6.95 -17.78
CA VAL A 188 -5.90 -6.34 -16.98
C VAL A 188 -4.88 -7.43 -16.67
N ALA A 189 -3.67 -7.31 -17.21
CA ALA A 189 -2.75 -8.43 -17.26
C ALA A 189 -1.31 -8.07 -16.88
N THR A 190 -0.59 -9.07 -16.33
CA THR A 190 0.88 -9.05 -16.30
C THR A 190 1.42 -9.68 -17.59
N PRO A 191 2.50 -9.13 -18.18
CA PRO A 191 2.98 -9.56 -19.51
C PRO A 191 3.24 -11.06 -19.64
N GLY A 192 3.98 -11.65 -18.70
CA GLY A 192 4.35 -13.07 -18.75
C GLY A 192 3.13 -14.00 -18.76
N ARG A 193 2.14 -13.79 -17.89
CA ARG A 193 0.95 -14.63 -17.83
C ARG A 193 0.07 -14.48 -19.08
N LEU A 194 -0.08 -13.28 -19.61
CA LEU A 194 -0.84 -13.08 -20.84
C LEU A 194 -0.19 -13.78 -22.02
N ARG A 195 1.15 -13.68 -22.15
CA ARG A 195 1.92 -14.45 -23.16
C ARG A 195 1.68 -15.94 -23.04
N ASP A 196 1.73 -16.50 -21.82
CA ASP A 196 1.52 -17.94 -21.60
C ASP A 196 0.12 -18.39 -22.05
N ILE A 197 -0.91 -17.59 -21.79
CA ILE A 197 -2.29 -17.88 -22.22
C ILE A 197 -2.43 -17.80 -23.74
N ILE A 198 -1.81 -16.81 -24.37
CA ILE A 198 -1.78 -16.68 -25.85
C ILE A 198 -1.07 -17.88 -26.47
N ASN A 199 0.09 -18.29 -25.95
CA ASN A 199 0.84 -19.44 -26.45
C ASN A 199 0.07 -20.77 -26.33
N ARG A 200 -0.90 -20.84 -25.41
CA ARG A 200 -1.84 -21.97 -25.28
C ARG A 200 -3.05 -21.89 -26.22
N GLY A 201 -3.13 -20.85 -27.05
CA GLY A 201 -4.26 -20.64 -27.97
C GLY A 201 -5.57 -20.26 -27.26
N ALA A 202 -5.49 -19.78 -26.02
CA ALA A 202 -6.65 -19.40 -25.22
C ALA A 202 -6.98 -17.90 -25.25
N CYS A 203 -6.15 -17.09 -25.90
CA CYS A 203 -6.37 -15.66 -26.13
C CYS A 203 -5.72 -15.22 -27.45
N SER A 204 -6.38 -14.31 -28.17
CA SER A 204 -5.84 -13.62 -29.34
C SER A 204 -6.02 -12.12 -29.17
N LEU A 205 -5.02 -11.34 -29.54
CA LEU A 205 -5.05 -9.87 -29.46
C LEU A 205 -5.53 -9.19 -30.76
N GLU A 206 -6.00 -9.96 -31.73
CA GLU A 206 -6.37 -9.44 -33.06
C GLU A 206 -7.53 -8.44 -33.05
N ASN A 207 -8.38 -8.45 -32.03
CA ASN A 207 -9.52 -7.54 -31.88
C ASN A 207 -9.24 -6.40 -30.89
N VAL A 208 -8.03 -6.25 -30.40
CA VAL A 208 -7.67 -5.18 -29.45
C VAL A 208 -7.71 -3.85 -30.14
N GLN A 209 -8.60 -2.97 -29.65
CA GLN A 209 -8.80 -1.59 -30.12
C GLN A 209 -8.02 -0.58 -29.27
N VAL A 210 -7.85 -0.87 -27.97
CA VAL A 210 -7.16 -0.02 -27.01
C VAL A 210 -6.15 -0.86 -26.23
N ALA A 211 -4.89 -0.44 -26.24
CA ALA A 211 -3.82 -1.02 -25.44
C ALA A 211 -3.21 0.03 -24.53
N VAL A 212 -3.15 -0.28 -23.24
CA VAL A 212 -2.60 0.57 -22.19
C VAL A 212 -1.40 -0.11 -21.55
N LEU A 213 -0.31 0.64 -21.39
CA LEU A 213 0.85 0.26 -20.58
C LEU A 213 0.86 1.15 -19.34
N ASP A 214 0.65 0.57 -18.18
CA ASP A 214 0.72 1.30 -16.91
C ASP A 214 2.02 0.97 -16.17
N GLU A 215 2.66 1.97 -15.58
CA GLU A 215 3.95 1.87 -14.91
C GLU A 215 5.03 1.22 -15.82
N ALA A 216 5.18 1.77 -17.04
CA ALA A 216 6.07 1.21 -18.05
C ALA A 216 7.54 1.18 -17.62
N ASP A 217 8.00 2.16 -16.85
CA ASP A 217 9.33 2.19 -16.24
C ASP A 217 9.54 1.01 -15.26
N GLN A 218 8.56 0.67 -14.46
CA GLN A 218 8.65 -0.53 -13.61
C GLN A 218 8.70 -1.82 -14.43
N MET A 219 8.00 -1.90 -15.56
CA MET A 219 8.12 -3.06 -16.46
C MET A 219 9.53 -3.17 -17.06
N ALA A 220 10.15 -2.03 -17.39
CA ALA A 220 11.55 -1.99 -17.83
C ALA A 220 12.51 -2.45 -16.73
N ASP A 221 12.38 -1.90 -15.52
CA ASP A 221 13.21 -2.26 -14.35
C ASP A 221 13.13 -3.74 -13.99
N LEU A 222 11.97 -4.36 -14.18
CA LEU A 222 11.74 -5.79 -13.93
C LEU A 222 12.15 -6.70 -15.11
N GLY A 223 12.61 -6.12 -16.21
CA GLY A 223 13.06 -6.85 -17.39
C GLY A 223 11.93 -7.40 -18.25
N PHE A 224 10.72 -6.84 -18.19
CA PHE A 224 9.54 -7.34 -18.92
C PHE A 224 9.36 -6.73 -20.32
N LEU A 225 10.26 -5.85 -20.76
CA LEU A 225 10.14 -5.21 -22.08
C LEU A 225 10.12 -6.20 -23.26
N PRO A 226 10.88 -7.31 -23.26
CA PRO A 226 10.76 -8.31 -24.32
C PRO A 226 9.36 -8.88 -24.46
N GLU A 227 8.72 -9.27 -23.34
CA GLU A 227 7.35 -9.79 -23.32
C GLU A 227 6.33 -8.71 -23.73
N VAL A 228 6.49 -7.49 -23.25
CA VAL A 228 5.64 -6.35 -23.63
C VAL A 228 5.71 -6.11 -25.13
N THR A 229 6.90 -6.11 -25.70
CA THR A 229 7.13 -5.93 -27.14
C THR A 229 6.47 -7.06 -27.93
N GLU A 230 6.66 -8.32 -27.52
CA GLU A 230 6.04 -9.48 -28.14
C GLU A 230 4.51 -9.41 -28.16
N LEU A 231 3.90 -8.93 -27.07
CA LEU A 231 2.46 -8.74 -26.96
C LEU A 231 1.96 -7.59 -27.85
N LEU A 232 2.62 -6.44 -27.82
CA LEU A 232 2.23 -5.27 -28.62
C LEU A 232 2.36 -5.53 -30.12
N ASP A 233 3.34 -6.32 -30.55
CA ASP A 233 3.53 -6.70 -31.95
C ASP A 233 2.38 -7.57 -32.50
N GLN A 234 1.58 -8.21 -31.65
CA GLN A 234 0.42 -9.01 -32.04
C GLN A 234 -0.87 -8.18 -32.19
N ILE A 235 -0.83 -6.91 -31.78
CA ILE A 235 -2.01 -6.03 -31.85
C ILE A 235 -2.03 -5.35 -33.22
N PRO A 236 -3.17 -5.38 -33.94
CA PRO A 236 -3.31 -4.70 -35.22
C PRO A 236 -3.02 -3.20 -35.13
N GLY A 237 -2.49 -2.62 -36.19
CA GLY A 237 -2.31 -1.18 -36.31
C GLY A 237 -3.65 -0.43 -36.37
N GLY A 238 -3.61 0.89 -36.08
CA GLY A 238 -4.79 1.77 -36.17
C GLY A 238 -5.64 1.89 -34.91
N GLY A 239 -5.39 1.07 -33.88
CA GLY A 239 -6.02 1.23 -32.57
C GLY A 239 -5.29 2.23 -31.69
N GLN A 240 -5.94 2.63 -30.60
CA GLN A 240 -5.39 3.56 -29.62
C GLN A 240 -4.32 2.90 -28.75
N ARG A 241 -3.24 3.63 -28.48
CA ARG A 241 -2.17 3.24 -27.56
C ARG A 241 -1.99 4.31 -26.50
N MET A 242 -1.96 3.90 -25.25
CA MET A 242 -1.71 4.79 -24.12
C MET A 242 -0.58 4.22 -23.27
N LEU A 243 0.42 5.03 -22.97
CA LEU A 243 1.55 4.65 -22.13
C LEU A 243 1.66 5.62 -20.97
N PHE A 244 1.73 5.05 -19.75
CA PHE A 244 1.88 5.80 -18.51
C PHE A 244 3.16 5.37 -17.80
N SER A 245 3.98 6.35 -17.44
CA SER A 245 5.28 6.13 -16.80
C SER A 245 5.64 7.31 -15.91
N ALA A 246 6.35 7.04 -14.80
CA ALA A 246 6.90 8.11 -13.97
C ALA A 246 8.18 8.69 -14.57
N THR A 247 8.93 7.90 -15.34
CA THR A 247 10.20 8.29 -15.97
C THR A 247 10.15 8.03 -17.48
N MET A 248 11.02 8.75 -18.22
CA MET A 248 11.16 8.62 -19.69
C MET A 248 12.59 8.23 -20.05
N GLU A 249 13.03 7.09 -19.57
CA GLU A 249 14.34 6.55 -19.94
C GLU A 249 14.38 6.10 -21.41
N ASN A 250 15.58 5.88 -21.94
CA ASN A 250 15.78 5.54 -23.35
C ASN A 250 14.94 4.35 -23.83
N GLU A 251 14.73 3.36 -22.97
CA GLU A 251 13.94 2.16 -23.26
C GLU A 251 12.46 2.51 -23.43
N ILE A 252 11.93 3.35 -22.55
CA ILE A 252 10.54 3.84 -22.65
C ILE A 252 10.36 4.72 -23.89
N GLY A 253 11.34 5.60 -24.18
CA GLY A 253 11.35 6.39 -25.40
C GLY A 253 11.33 5.54 -26.67
N THR A 254 11.97 4.37 -26.65
CA THR A 254 11.95 3.40 -27.76
C THR A 254 10.57 2.78 -27.93
N LEU A 255 9.90 2.38 -26.86
CA LEU A 255 8.51 1.88 -26.90
C LEU A 255 7.55 2.94 -27.45
N VAL A 256 7.67 4.19 -26.98
CA VAL A 256 6.84 5.30 -27.47
C VAL A 256 7.00 5.48 -28.97
N LYS A 257 8.21 5.55 -29.48
CA LYS A 257 8.51 5.70 -30.92
C LYS A 257 8.00 4.54 -31.77
N ARG A 258 8.01 3.34 -31.24
CA ARG A 258 7.62 2.12 -31.97
C ARG A 258 6.11 1.93 -32.04
N TYR A 259 5.38 2.21 -30.94
CA TYR A 259 3.98 1.80 -30.79
C TYR A 259 2.98 2.96 -30.76
N LEU A 260 3.37 4.16 -30.36
CA LEU A 260 2.47 5.31 -30.31
C LEU A 260 2.58 6.16 -31.58
N SER A 261 1.45 6.64 -32.06
CA SER A 261 1.34 7.49 -33.24
C SER A 261 0.94 8.91 -32.82
N ASN A 262 1.85 9.87 -33.02
CA ASN A 262 1.64 11.27 -32.64
C ASN A 262 1.00 11.44 -31.25
N PRO A 263 1.57 10.85 -30.19
CA PRO A 263 0.95 10.85 -28.89
C PRO A 263 0.85 12.27 -28.32
N VAL A 264 -0.29 12.54 -27.66
CA VAL A 264 -0.44 13.73 -26.84
C VAL A 264 0.22 13.46 -25.50
N THR A 265 1.16 14.32 -25.12
CA THR A 265 1.84 14.20 -23.83
C THR A 265 1.09 15.00 -22.77
N HIS A 266 0.68 14.31 -21.71
CA HIS A 266 0.15 14.93 -20.51
C HIS A 266 1.11 14.66 -19.36
N GLU A 267 1.69 15.71 -18.84
CA GLU A 267 2.61 15.68 -17.72
C GLU A 267 2.00 16.45 -16.56
N VAL A 268 1.90 15.80 -15.43
CA VAL A 268 1.63 16.51 -14.18
C VAL A 268 2.98 16.77 -13.55
N ASP A 269 3.42 18.00 -13.63
CA ASP A 269 4.59 18.46 -12.91
C ASP A 269 4.39 18.15 -11.44
N SER A 270 5.17 17.19 -10.96
CA SER A 270 5.22 16.86 -9.54
C SER A 270 5.73 18.03 -8.70
N ALA A 271 6.26 19.06 -9.35
CA ALA A 271 6.77 20.25 -8.71
C ALA A 271 5.66 21.21 -8.20
N GLN A 272 4.47 21.21 -8.78
CA GLN A 272 3.42 22.16 -8.37
C GLN A 272 2.25 21.56 -7.57
N GLY A 273 2.07 20.23 -7.53
CA GLY A 273 0.90 19.63 -6.87
C GLY A 273 1.18 18.72 -5.68
N ASN A 274 2.38 18.13 -5.54
CA ASN A 274 2.66 17.16 -4.48
C ASN A 274 3.94 17.42 -3.66
N VAL A 275 4.83 18.30 -4.11
CA VAL A 275 6.03 18.67 -3.31
C VAL A 275 5.65 19.55 -2.13
N THR A 276 4.55 20.28 -2.21
CA THR A 276 4.03 21.10 -1.10
C THR A 276 3.35 20.30 0.00
N THR A 277 3.09 19.01 -0.20
CA THR A 277 2.42 18.15 0.78
C THR A 277 3.33 17.10 1.42
N MET A 278 4.57 16.95 0.96
CA MET A 278 5.57 16.07 1.57
C MET A 278 6.66 16.87 2.29
N THR A 279 6.93 16.50 3.53
CA THR A 279 8.09 16.98 4.27
C THR A 279 9.15 15.88 4.34
N HIS A 280 10.41 16.27 4.18
CA HIS A 280 11.53 15.36 4.20
C HIS A 280 12.49 15.70 5.35
N HIS A 281 12.85 14.70 6.13
CA HIS A 281 13.66 14.86 7.33
C HIS A 281 14.78 13.82 7.38
N VAL A 282 15.96 14.22 7.78
CA VAL A 282 17.11 13.34 8.05
C VAL A 282 17.39 13.36 9.54
N LEU A 283 17.26 12.21 10.19
CA LEU A 283 17.63 12.03 11.58
C LEU A 283 19.03 11.41 11.65
N VAL A 284 20.00 12.16 12.11
CA VAL A 284 21.35 11.65 12.37
C VAL A 284 21.35 10.95 13.72
N VAL A 285 21.60 9.64 13.72
CA VAL A 285 21.50 8.79 14.91
C VAL A 285 22.79 7.99 15.11
N LYS A 286 23.21 7.78 16.37
CA LYS A 286 24.29 6.84 16.69
C LYS A 286 23.87 5.40 16.39
N PRO A 287 24.80 4.48 16.09
CA PRO A 287 24.47 3.07 15.84
C PRO A 287 23.60 2.43 16.93
N LYS A 288 23.90 2.70 18.19
CA LYS A 288 23.17 2.17 19.36
C LYS A 288 21.73 2.70 19.47
N ASP A 289 21.46 3.89 18.94
CA ASP A 289 20.17 4.56 19.03
C ASP A 289 19.27 4.26 17.82
N LYS A 290 19.83 3.69 16.73
CA LYS A 290 19.09 3.41 15.48
C LYS A 290 17.87 2.51 15.71
N ALA A 291 18.00 1.41 16.44
CA ALA A 291 16.90 0.48 16.70
C ALA A 291 15.84 1.08 17.65
N PRO A 292 16.19 1.72 18.77
CA PRO A 292 15.21 2.42 19.61
C PRO A 292 14.45 3.53 18.88
N VAL A 293 15.12 4.35 18.07
CA VAL A 293 14.50 5.41 17.28
C VAL A 293 13.54 4.81 16.22
N THR A 294 13.97 3.75 15.54
CA THR A 294 13.10 3.01 14.60
C THR A 294 11.82 2.53 15.29
N ALA A 295 11.95 1.93 16.47
CA ALA A 295 10.81 1.43 17.24
C ALA A 295 9.88 2.56 17.70
N ALA A 296 10.43 3.67 18.17
CA ALA A 296 9.65 4.84 18.59
C ALA A 296 8.84 5.45 17.45
N ILE A 297 9.43 5.58 16.26
CA ILE A 297 8.74 6.08 15.06
C ILE A 297 7.71 5.08 14.55
N ALA A 298 8.05 3.78 14.50
CA ALA A 298 7.13 2.72 14.08
C ALA A 298 5.91 2.60 15.00
N ALA A 299 6.06 2.97 16.26
CA ALA A 299 5.01 2.97 17.28
C ALA A 299 3.99 4.13 17.15
N ARG A 300 4.18 5.03 16.19
CA ARG A 300 3.28 6.17 15.94
C ARG A 300 1.85 5.72 15.64
N LYS A 301 0.91 6.61 15.85
CA LYS A 301 -0.48 6.42 15.38
C LYS A 301 -0.51 6.60 13.86
N GLY A 302 -1.24 5.72 13.18
CA GLY A 302 -1.33 5.72 11.72
C GLY A 302 -0.45 4.66 11.07
N ARG A 303 -0.35 4.69 9.74
CA ARG A 303 0.37 3.69 8.95
C ARG A 303 1.75 4.18 8.58
N THR A 304 2.74 3.33 8.79
CA THR A 304 4.14 3.59 8.45
C THR A 304 4.65 2.48 7.55
N ILE A 305 5.33 2.83 6.46
CA ILE A 305 6.14 1.89 5.69
C ILE A 305 7.61 2.14 6.01
N ILE A 306 8.34 1.06 6.32
CA ILE A 306 9.73 1.08 6.74
C ILE A 306 10.56 0.38 5.67
N PHE A 307 11.52 1.10 5.09
CA PHE A 307 12.38 0.55 4.06
C PHE A 307 13.70 0.07 4.61
N VAL A 308 14.06 -1.16 4.24
CA VAL A 308 15.32 -1.82 4.55
C VAL A 308 15.94 -2.40 3.29
N ARG A 309 17.26 -2.62 3.31
CA ARG A 309 18.00 -3.08 2.13
C ARG A 309 17.81 -4.57 1.83
N THR A 310 17.69 -5.42 2.85
CA THR A 310 17.74 -6.88 2.71
C THR A 310 16.48 -7.56 3.22
N GLN A 311 16.19 -8.76 2.70
CA GLN A 311 15.08 -9.59 3.16
C GLN A 311 15.22 -9.99 4.63
N LEU A 312 16.41 -10.46 5.02
CA LEU A 312 16.73 -10.78 6.42
C LEU A 312 16.61 -9.56 7.34
N GLY A 313 16.98 -8.37 6.84
CA GLY A 313 16.77 -7.11 7.55
C GLY A 313 15.31 -6.81 7.77
N ALA A 314 14.45 -7.09 6.79
CA ALA A 314 13.00 -6.89 6.92
C ALA A 314 12.41 -7.80 8.02
N ASP A 315 12.72 -9.09 7.99
CA ASP A 315 12.26 -10.04 9.00
C ASP A 315 12.74 -9.65 10.41
N ARG A 316 14.03 -9.38 10.55
CA ARG A 316 14.64 -9.02 11.84
C ARG A 316 14.02 -7.75 12.43
N ILE A 317 13.86 -6.69 11.64
CA ILE A 317 13.29 -5.44 12.15
C ILE A 317 11.81 -5.61 12.46
N ALA A 318 11.04 -6.33 11.64
CA ALA A 318 9.65 -6.62 11.94
C ALA A 318 9.50 -7.40 13.26
N GLU A 319 10.33 -8.42 13.48
CA GLU A 319 10.36 -9.20 14.73
C GLU A 319 10.68 -8.32 15.94
N GLN A 320 11.74 -7.50 15.86
CA GLN A 320 12.09 -6.55 16.91
C GLN A 320 10.96 -5.56 17.24
N LEU A 321 10.24 -5.09 16.22
CA LEU A 321 9.10 -4.19 16.41
C LEU A 321 7.92 -4.90 17.09
N VAL A 322 7.64 -6.15 16.72
CA VAL A 322 6.60 -6.96 17.38
C VAL A 322 6.95 -7.24 18.84
N GLU A 323 8.20 -7.60 19.13
CA GLU A 323 8.70 -7.77 20.51
C GLU A 323 8.57 -6.48 21.33
N ALA A 324 8.74 -5.33 20.71
CA ALA A 324 8.52 -4.02 21.33
C ALA A 324 7.04 -3.63 21.49
N GLY A 325 6.10 -4.46 21.01
CA GLY A 325 4.65 -4.22 21.10
C GLY A 325 4.05 -3.44 19.93
N VAL A 326 4.83 -3.19 18.86
CA VAL A 326 4.34 -2.55 17.64
C VAL A 326 3.67 -3.58 16.74
N LYS A 327 2.53 -3.26 16.16
CA LYS A 327 1.86 -4.10 15.16
C LYS A 327 2.60 -3.99 13.83
N ALA A 328 3.61 -4.82 13.65
CA ALA A 328 4.48 -4.82 12.48
C ALA A 328 4.48 -6.16 11.76
N ASP A 329 4.73 -6.14 10.46
CA ASP A 329 4.99 -7.33 9.65
C ASP A 329 6.00 -7.01 8.54
N ALA A 330 6.65 -8.04 8.00
CA ALA A 330 7.63 -7.93 6.94
C ALA A 330 7.02 -8.18 5.56
N LEU A 331 7.57 -7.50 4.53
CA LEU A 331 7.21 -7.72 3.14
C LEU A 331 8.45 -7.76 2.26
N HIS A 332 8.80 -8.93 1.75
CA HIS A 332 9.97 -9.12 0.90
C HIS A 332 9.80 -10.25 -0.12
N GLY A 333 10.74 -10.35 -1.07
CA GLY A 333 10.66 -11.28 -2.20
C GLY A 333 10.77 -12.76 -1.83
N GLY A 334 11.30 -13.10 -0.63
CA GLY A 334 11.41 -14.48 -0.14
C GLY A 334 10.09 -15.07 0.39
N MET A 335 9.05 -14.25 0.54
CA MET A 335 7.75 -14.70 1.04
C MET A 335 6.93 -15.41 -0.03
N THR A 336 6.09 -16.37 0.40
CA THR A 336 5.09 -16.97 -0.49
C THR A 336 4.04 -15.92 -0.89
N GLN A 337 3.43 -16.11 -2.05
CA GLN A 337 2.41 -15.18 -2.54
C GLN A 337 1.20 -15.05 -1.59
N GLY A 338 0.80 -16.16 -0.97
CA GLY A 338 -0.28 -16.15 0.03
C GLY A 338 0.07 -15.31 1.26
N ALA A 339 1.29 -15.43 1.77
CA ALA A 339 1.78 -14.63 2.89
C ALA A 339 1.82 -13.14 2.53
N ARG A 340 2.34 -12.77 1.35
CA ARG A 340 2.37 -11.38 0.87
C ARG A 340 0.97 -10.78 0.77
N THR A 341 0.02 -11.52 0.19
CA THR A 341 -1.37 -11.06 0.07
C THR A 341 -2.00 -10.80 1.42
N ARG A 342 -1.78 -11.70 2.40
CA ARG A 342 -2.28 -11.54 3.77
C ARG A 342 -1.70 -10.31 4.45
N VAL A 343 -0.37 -10.15 4.42
CA VAL A 343 0.31 -9.01 5.06
C VAL A 343 -0.17 -7.68 4.49
N LEU A 344 -0.35 -7.60 3.17
CA LEU A 344 -0.87 -6.40 2.52
C LEU A 344 -2.33 -6.10 2.90
N ALA A 345 -3.17 -7.14 3.03
CA ALA A 345 -4.54 -6.98 3.51
C ALA A 345 -4.56 -6.50 4.96
N ASP A 346 -3.79 -7.13 5.85
CA ASP A 346 -3.68 -6.76 7.25
C ASP A 346 -3.18 -5.31 7.43
N PHE A 347 -2.24 -4.88 6.59
CA PHE A 347 -1.76 -3.49 6.58
C PHE A 347 -2.82 -2.51 6.05
N LYS A 348 -3.55 -2.88 5.01
CA LYS A 348 -4.64 -2.07 4.44
C LYS A 348 -5.80 -1.94 5.42
N ASP A 349 -6.12 -3.00 6.16
CA ASP A 349 -7.23 -3.03 7.11
C ASP A 349 -6.84 -2.46 8.49
N GLY A 350 -5.54 -2.14 8.72
CA GLY A 350 -5.04 -1.54 9.96
C GLY A 350 -4.76 -2.54 11.09
N TYR A 351 -4.76 -3.85 10.81
CA TYR A 351 -4.28 -4.86 11.74
C TYR A 351 -2.75 -4.80 11.91
N VAL A 352 -2.05 -4.35 10.89
CA VAL A 352 -0.62 -4.02 10.89
C VAL A 352 -0.47 -2.52 10.65
N ASN A 353 0.29 -1.82 11.50
CA ASN A 353 0.51 -0.39 11.40
C ASN A 353 1.88 -0.03 10.82
N ALA A 354 2.87 -0.89 11.02
CA ALA A 354 4.23 -0.74 10.49
C ALA A 354 4.57 -1.89 9.54
N LEU A 355 4.74 -1.58 8.26
CA LEU A 355 5.13 -2.55 7.25
C LEU A 355 6.61 -2.40 6.92
N VAL A 356 7.42 -3.43 7.22
CA VAL A 356 8.86 -3.42 6.94
C VAL A 356 9.11 -4.07 5.59
N ALA A 357 9.55 -3.31 4.60
CA ALA A 357 9.62 -3.77 3.23
C ALA A 357 10.99 -3.53 2.57
N THR A 358 11.34 -4.40 1.61
CA THR A 358 12.43 -4.14 0.67
C THR A 358 11.91 -3.39 -0.56
N ASP A 359 12.77 -2.65 -1.26
CA ASP A 359 12.39 -1.87 -2.45
C ASP A 359 11.64 -2.71 -3.49
N VAL A 360 12.17 -3.89 -3.81
CA VAL A 360 11.57 -4.79 -4.80
C VAL A 360 10.16 -5.24 -4.40
N ALA A 361 9.95 -5.56 -3.14
CA ALA A 361 8.66 -6.02 -2.65
C ALA A 361 7.65 -4.88 -2.50
N ALA A 362 8.13 -3.66 -2.25
CA ALA A 362 7.28 -2.48 -2.14
C ALA A 362 6.87 -1.88 -3.50
N ARG A 363 7.51 -2.31 -4.59
CA ARG A 363 7.09 -1.92 -5.95
C ARG A 363 5.68 -2.46 -6.22
N GLY A 364 4.81 -1.59 -6.73
CA GLY A 364 3.42 -1.95 -7.01
C GLY A 364 2.48 -2.02 -5.80
N ILE A 365 2.95 -1.68 -4.59
CA ILE A 365 2.04 -1.52 -3.44
C ILE A 365 1.30 -0.20 -3.57
N HIS A 366 -0.01 -0.27 -3.64
CA HIS A 366 -0.91 0.87 -3.59
C HIS A 366 -1.80 0.72 -2.35
N VAL A 367 -1.30 1.23 -1.24
CA VAL A 367 -2.08 1.39 -0.02
C VAL A 367 -2.21 2.89 0.23
N ASP A 368 -3.43 3.35 0.28
CA ASP A 368 -3.73 4.74 0.62
C ASP A 368 -3.66 4.96 2.14
N GLY A 369 -3.37 6.19 2.54
CA GLY A 369 -3.33 6.56 3.94
C GLY A 369 -2.06 6.05 4.66
N ILE A 370 -0.93 5.94 3.95
CA ILE A 370 0.39 5.83 4.57
C ILE A 370 0.82 7.23 4.99
N ASP A 371 0.93 7.44 6.29
CA ASP A 371 1.21 8.76 6.87
C ASP A 371 2.71 9.07 6.87
N LEU A 372 3.54 8.04 7.02
CA LEU A 372 5.00 8.20 7.12
C LEU A 372 5.76 7.10 6.37
N VAL A 373 6.80 7.51 5.65
CA VAL A 373 7.83 6.63 5.09
C VAL A 373 9.09 6.76 5.94
N LEU A 374 9.58 5.65 6.47
CA LEU A 374 10.82 5.58 7.25
C LEU A 374 11.89 4.80 6.47
N ASN A 375 12.96 5.47 6.07
CA ASN A 375 14.13 4.82 5.48
C ASN A 375 15.11 4.46 6.60
N VAL A 376 15.06 3.23 7.09
CA VAL A 376 16.03 2.71 8.06
C VAL A 376 17.38 2.47 7.38
N ASP A 377 17.35 1.96 6.16
CA ASP A 377 18.53 1.90 5.31
C ASP A 377 18.38 2.90 4.15
N PRO A 378 19.46 3.61 3.79
CA PRO A 378 19.41 4.56 2.68
C PRO A 378 19.02 3.87 1.38
N ALA A 379 18.30 4.60 0.53
CA ALA A 379 17.99 4.16 -0.82
C ALA A 379 19.27 3.99 -1.65
N GLY A 380 19.23 3.14 -2.64
CA GLY A 380 20.36 2.87 -3.54
C GLY A 380 20.74 4.07 -4.38
N ASP A 381 19.73 4.77 -4.89
CA ASP A 381 19.88 5.98 -5.69
C ASP A 381 18.70 6.95 -5.48
N HIS A 382 18.76 8.12 -6.13
CA HIS A 382 17.73 9.14 -6.03
C HIS A 382 16.36 8.69 -6.58
N LYS A 383 16.32 7.79 -7.55
CA LYS A 383 15.08 7.23 -8.09
C LYS A 383 14.39 6.34 -7.07
N ASP A 384 15.14 5.43 -6.46
CA ASP A 384 14.64 4.58 -5.37
C ASP A 384 14.14 5.43 -4.20
N TYR A 385 14.86 6.52 -3.85
CA TYR A 385 14.40 7.45 -2.83
C TYR A 385 13.05 8.08 -3.16
N LEU A 386 12.87 8.54 -4.39
CA LEU A 386 11.60 9.12 -4.86
C LEU A 386 10.48 8.07 -4.93
N HIS A 387 10.78 6.84 -5.34
CA HIS A 387 9.83 5.73 -5.33
C HIS A 387 9.35 5.37 -3.92
N ARG A 388 10.26 5.35 -2.94
CA ARG A 388 9.93 5.15 -1.52
C ARG A 388 9.08 6.29 -1.00
N SER A 389 9.49 7.53 -1.23
CA SER A 389 8.76 8.73 -0.81
C SER A 389 7.35 8.77 -1.39
N GLY A 390 7.15 8.36 -2.64
CA GLY A 390 5.85 8.29 -3.29
C GLY A 390 4.86 7.26 -2.71
N ARG A 391 5.20 6.58 -1.61
CA ARG A 391 4.24 5.74 -0.87
C ARG A 391 3.35 6.55 0.07
N THR A 392 3.78 7.72 0.48
CA THR A 392 2.98 8.67 1.29
C THR A 392 2.47 9.85 0.45
N ALA A 393 1.76 10.80 1.06
CA ALA A 393 1.20 12.00 0.43
C ALA A 393 0.33 11.71 -0.80
N ARG A 394 -0.58 10.77 -0.68
CA ARG A 394 -1.53 10.38 -1.73
C ARG A 394 -2.91 10.94 -1.46
N ALA A 395 -3.71 11.09 -2.51
CA ALA A 395 -5.09 11.52 -2.42
C ALA A 395 -5.27 12.89 -1.71
N GLY A 396 -4.34 13.84 -1.95
CA GLY A 396 -4.42 15.20 -1.39
C GLY A 396 -4.03 15.31 0.10
N LYS A 397 -3.54 14.23 0.72
CA LYS A 397 -3.05 14.26 2.11
C LYS A 397 -1.56 14.60 2.16
N SER A 398 -1.15 15.29 3.22
CA SER A 398 0.28 15.50 3.52
C SER A 398 0.94 14.19 3.95
N GLY A 399 2.24 14.06 3.69
CA GLY A 399 3.03 12.91 4.06
C GLY A 399 4.39 13.31 4.63
N VAL A 400 4.94 12.45 5.47
CA VAL A 400 6.26 12.66 6.09
C VAL A 400 7.22 11.58 5.62
N VAL A 401 8.41 11.97 5.18
CA VAL A 401 9.50 11.06 4.81
C VAL A 401 10.67 11.29 5.76
N VAL A 402 11.03 10.27 6.50
CA VAL A 402 12.13 10.29 7.46
C VAL A 402 13.22 9.33 7.01
N SER A 403 14.46 9.78 6.97
CA SER A 403 15.64 8.95 6.69
C SER A 403 16.56 8.91 7.89
N LEU A 404 16.90 7.72 8.38
CA LEU A 404 17.90 7.54 9.42
C LEU A 404 19.29 7.56 8.78
N ALA A 405 20.18 8.36 9.31
CA ALA A 405 21.56 8.49 8.87
C ALA A 405 22.51 8.18 10.03
N LEU A 406 23.41 7.22 9.84
CA LEU A 406 24.57 7.12 10.72
C LEU A 406 25.54 8.27 10.39
N PRO A 407 26.37 8.74 11.33
CA PRO A 407 27.25 9.89 11.11
C PRO A 407 28.10 9.78 9.85
N HIS A 408 28.64 8.60 9.53
CA HIS A 408 29.44 8.36 8.33
C HIS A 408 28.59 8.32 7.03
N GLN A 409 27.29 8.03 7.09
CA GLN A 409 26.38 7.99 5.95
C GLN A 409 25.80 9.36 5.59
N ARG A 410 25.94 10.36 6.47
CA ARG A 410 25.33 11.68 6.33
C ARG A 410 25.58 12.30 4.96
N ARG A 411 26.83 12.39 4.52
CA ARG A 411 27.19 13.03 3.24
C ARG A 411 26.53 12.33 2.04
N GLN A 412 26.49 11.00 2.08
CA GLN A 412 25.85 10.21 1.01
C GLN A 412 24.35 10.48 0.95
N ILE A 413 23.68 10.53 2.10
CA ILE A 413 22.23 10.73 2.17
C ILE A 413 21.84 12.14 1.73
N PHE A 414 22.56 13.19 2.16
CA PHE A 414 22.29 14.54 1.70
C PHE A 414 22.54 14.73 0.21
N ARG A 415 23.61 14.14 -0.35
CA ARG A 415 23.84 14.13 -1.79
C ARG A 415 22.69 13.43 -2.53
N LEU A 416 22.21 12.29 -2.00
CA LEU A 416 21.07 11.58 -2.56
C LEU A 416 19.81 12.46 -2.63
N MET A 417 19.57 13.27 -1.60
CA MET A 417 18.43 14.19 -1.55
C MET A 417 18.59 15.38 -2.52
N GLU A 418 19.82 15.90 -2.61
CA GLU A 418 20.16 16.93 -3.59
C GLU A 418 19.94 16.41 -5.03
N ASP A 419 20.41 15.20 -5.34
CA ASP A 419 20.21 14.54 -6.64
C ASP A 419 18.73 14.25 -6.91
N ALA A 420 17.92 14.05 -5.87
CA ALA A 420 16.48 13.87 -5.95
C ALA A 420 15.71 15.21 -6.07
N GLY A 421 16.38 16.35 -5.95
CA GLY A 421 15.75 17.67 -5.94
C GLY A 421 14.85 17.90 -4.72
N VAL A 422 15.22 17.33 -3.56
CA VAL A 422 14.42 17.36 -2.33
C VAL A 422 15.14 18.21 -1.28
N ASP A 423 14.39 19.16 -0.71
CA ASP A 423 14.83 19.88 0.49
C ASP A 423 14.47 19.07 1.74
N ALA A 424 15.48 18.79 2.59
CA ALA A 424 15.32 17.95 3.77
C ALA A 424 15.91 18.62 5.01
N SER A 425 15.08 18.72 6.05
CA SER A 425 15.50 19.20 7.37
C SER A 425 16.42 18.19 8.05
N ARG A 426 17.41 18.70 8.77
CA ARG A 426 18.37 17.88 9.51
C ARG A 426 18.09 17.95 11.01
N HIS A 427 18.03 16.80 11.67
CA HIS A 427 17.89 16.69 13.11
C HIS A 427 18.93 15.71 13.66
N ILE A 428 19.54 16.04 14.77
CA ILE A 428 20.48 15.17 15.49
C ILE A 428 19.71 14.54 16.65
N VAL A 429 19.65 13.20 16.67
CA VAL A 429 18.89 12.46 17.68
C VAL A 429 19.83 11.61 18.51
N GLN A 430 19.91 11.91 19.81
CA GLN A 430 20.74 11.17 20.78
C GLN A 430 19.88 10.59 21.89
N GLY A 431 20.08 9.31 22.21
CA GLY A 431 19.35 8.66 23.31
C GLY A 431 17.84 8.79 23.19
N ALA A 432 17.23 9.54 24.11
CA ALA A 432 15.80 9.81 24.12
C ALA A 432 15.34 10.91 23.14
N GLY A 433 16.21 11.45 22.30
CA GLY A 433 15.94 12.59 21.42
C GLY A 433 14.83 12.35 20.40
N ALA A 434 14.41 11.09 20.14
CA ALA A 434 13.22 10.79 19.35
C ALA A 434 11.92 11.34 19.96
N PHE A 435 11.95 11.69 21.24
CA PHE A 435 10.82 12.23 22.01
C PHE A 435 10.96 13.73 22.28
N GLU A 436 11.99 14.39 21.76
CA GLU A 436 12.06 15.85 21.79
C GLU A 436 10.88 16.43 21.02
N PRO A 437 10.30 17.55 21.49
CA PRO A 437 9.05 18.06 20.96
C PRO A 437 9.04 18.20 19.43
N GLU A 438 10.09 18.76 18.86
CA GLU A 438 10.21 18.96 17.42
C GLU A 438 10.26 17.63 16.63
N VAL A 439 11.09 16.69 17.05
CA VAL A 439 11.21 15.38 16.39
C VAL A 439 9.95 14.54 16.59
N ALA A 440 9.35 14.59 17.78
CA ALA A 440 8.12 13.88 18.09
C ALA A 440 6.92 14.43 17.31
N GLU A 441 6.84 15.73 17.09
CA GLU A 441 5.80 16.38 16.29
C GLU A 441 5.91 15.92 14.82
N ILE A 442 7.10 15.95 14.25
CA ILE A 442 7.38 15.54 12.87
C ILE A 442 7.10 14.04 12.67
N THR A 443 7.65 13.21 13.53
CA THR A 443 7.63 11.74 13.34
C THR A 443 6.43 11.06 13.97
N GLY A 444 5.76 11.70 14.91
CA GLY A 444 4.76 11.08 15.75
C GLY A 444 5.31 9.99 16.67
N ALA A 445 6.62 10.01 16.96
CA ALA A 445 7.30 9.01 17.79
C ALA A 445 6.62 8.87 19.16
N ARG A 446 6.51 7.61 19.63
CA ARG A 446 5.88 7.27 20.90
C ARG A 446 6.82 6.41 21.74
N SER A 447 6.75 6.58 23.05
CA SER A 447 7.49 5.70 23.95
C SER A 447 6.94 4.27 23.90
N LEU A 448 7.81 3.29 24.04
CA LEU A 448 7.38 1.89 24.10
C LEU A 448 6.44 1.61 25.28
N THR A 449 6.58 2.36 26.37
CA THR A 449 5.68 2.27 27.54
C THR A 449 4.26 2.70 27.17
N GLU A 450 4.10 3.79 26.41
CA GLU A 450 2.78 4.23 25.90
C GLU A 450 2.17 3.18 24.95
N VAL A 451 2.98 2.57 24.10
CA VAL A 451 2.53 1.50 23.18
C VAL A 451 2.07 0.27 23.95
N GLN A 452 2.85 -0.14 24.94
CA GLN A 452 2.51 -1.27 25.82
C GLN A 452 1.23 -0.99 26.61
N ALA A 453 1.08 0.24 27.12
CA ALA A 453 -0.14 0.64 27.83
C ALA A 453 -1.38 0.61 26.92
N ASP A 454 -1.28 1.12 25.68
CA ASP A 454 -2.37 1.04 24.70
C ASP A 454 -2.67 -0.42 24.31
N SER A 455 -1.65 -1.25 24.12
CA SER A 455 -1.81 -2.66 23.79
C SER A 455 -2.52 -3.41 24.92
N ALA A 456 -2.10 -3.20 26.16
CA ALA A 456 -2.74 -3.78 27.35
C ALA A 456 -4.19 -3.31 27.50
N ASN A 457 -4.46 -2.02 27.28
CA ASN A 457 -5.80 -1.47 27.33
C ASN A 457 -6.72 -2.04 26.22
N ASN A 458 -6.19 -2.23 25.02
CA ASN A 458 -6.94 -2.86 23.93
C ASN A 458 -7.22 -4.35 24.22
N ALA A 459 -6.26 -5.08 24.78
CA ALA A 459 -6.44 -6.47 25.22
C ALA A 459 -7.50 -6.57 26.33
N ALA A 460 -7.47 -5.66 27.31
CA ALA A 460 -8.48 -5.58 28.36
C ALA A 460 -9.89 -5.34 27.78
N LYS A 461 -10.05 -4.38 26.87
CA LYS A 461 -11.33 -4.12 26.18
C LYS A 461 -11.82 -5.32 25.37
N GLN A 462 -10.92 -6.05 24.75
CA GLN A 462 -11.29 -7.27 24.02
C GLN A 462 -11.77 -8.36 24.97
N ALA A 463 -11.06 -8.60 26.07
CA ALA A 463 -11.47 -9.54 27.10
C ALA A 463 -12.83 -9.17 27.73
N GLU A 464 -13.07 -7.88 28.00
CA GLU A 464 -14.36 -7.37 28.47
C GLU A 464 -15.51 -7.67 27.49
N ARG A 465 -15.29 -7.50 26.18
CA ARG A 465 -16.29 -7.83 25.15
C ARG A 465 -16.57 -9.35 25.12
N GLU A 466 -15.54 -10.15 25.23
CA GLU A 466 -15.67 -11.62 25.26
C GLU A 466 -16.44 -12.07 26.50
N VAL A 467 -16.15 -11.50 27.66
CA VAL A 467 -16.89 -11.75 28.89
C VAL A 467 -18.37 -11.36 28.72
N ALA A 468 -18.66 -10.21 28.13
CA ALA A 468 -20.04 -9.78 27.89
C ALA A 468 -20.80 -10.75 26.96
N GLU A 469 -20.14 -11.26 25.91
CA GLU A 469 -20.74 -12.20 24.97
C GLU A 469 -20.97 -13.57 25.64
N LEU A 470 -19.99 -14.07 26.38
CA LEU A 470 -20.11 -15.31 27.13
C LEU A 470 -21.22 -15.23 28.21
N THR A 471 -21.36 -14.07 28.85
CA THR A 471 -22.46 -13.83 29.81
C THR A 471 -23.82 -13.94 29.13
N LYS A 472 -23.99 -13.33 27.94
CA LYS A 472 -25.23 -13.46 27.17
C LYS A 472 -25.51 -14.92 26.75
N GLN A 473 -24.47 -15.65 26.38
CA GLN A 473 -24.60 -17.07 26.03
C GLN A 473 -25.01 -17.88 27.25
N LEU A 474 -24.40 -17.61 28.41
CA LEU A 474 -24.76 -18.24 29.69
C LEU A 474 -26.22 -18.00 30.05
N GLU A 475 -26.69 -16.76 29.95
CA GLU A 475 -28.09 -16.40 30.22
C GLU A 475 -29.08 -17.13 29.29
N ARG A 476 -28.72 -17.25 27.98
CA ARG A 476 -29.55 -18.00 27.01
C ARG A 476 -29.60 -19.47 27.35
N LEU A 477 -28.45 -20.09 27.68
CA LEU A 477 -28.37 -21.50 28.04
C LEU A 477 -29.07 -21.77 29.36
N SER A 478 -28.95 -20.88 30.34
CA SER A 478 -29.65 -20.97 31.61
C SER A 478 -31.17 -20.93 31.44
N ARG A 479 -31.70 -19.99 30.66
CA ARG A 479 -33.13 -19.95 30.33
C ARG A 479 -33.58 -21.22 29.61
N ARG A 480 -32.79 -21.68 28.63
CA ARG A 480 -33.12 -22.92 27.89
C ARG A 480 -33.12 -24.14 28.81
N ALA A 481 -32.19 -24.21 29.75
CA ALA A 481 -32.14 -25.29 30.73
C ALA A 481 -33.40 -25.32 31.64
N VAL A 482 -33.83 -24.15 32.11
CA VAL A 482 -35.07 -24.04 32.89
C VAL A 482 -36.29 -24.47 32.07
N GLU A 483 -36.45 -23.97 30.83
CA GLU A 483 -37.53 -24.38 29.93
C GLU A 483 -37.59 -25.89 29.70
N LEU A 484 -36.43 -26.49 29.42
CA LEU A 484 -36.34 -27.95 29.23
C LEU A 484 -36.64 -28.74 30.50
N ARG A 485 -36.25 -28.23 31.67
CA ARG A 485 -36.59 -28.87 32.96
C ARG A 485 -38.10 -28.84 33.18
N GLU A 486 -38.75 -27.69 32.98
CA GLU A 486 -40.22 -27.56 33.08
C GLU A 486 -40.97 -28.44 32.07
N GLU A 487 -40.42 -28.60 30.86
CA GLU A 487 -40.99 -29.49 29.85
C GLU A 487 -40.84 -30.95 30.26
N ALA A 488 -39.69 -31.35 30.81
CA ALA A 488 -39.45 -32.67 31.34
C ALA A 488 -40.42 -33.00 32.49
N ASP A 489 -40.59 -32.09 33.42
CA ASP A 489 -41.51 -32.27 34.58
C ASP A 489 -42.97 -32.44 34.09
N ARG A 490 -43.38 -31.64 33.10
CA ARG A 490 -44.71 -31.76 32.46
C ARG A 490 -44.91 -33.15 31.82
N LEU A 491 -43.91 -33.66 31.12
CA LEU A 491 -43.96 -34.97 30.44
C LEU A 491 -43.94 -36.10 31.45
N VAL A 492 -43.16 -36.03 32.52
CA VAL A 492 -43.13 -37.01 33.61
C VAL A 492 -44.49 -37.08 34.31
N ALA A 493 -45.06 -35.90 34.65
CA ALA A 493 -46.37 -35.81 35.28
C ALA A 493 -47.49 -36.39 34.37
N ARG A 494 -47.40 -36.16 33.06
CA ARG A 494 -48.36 -36.75 32.10
C ARG A 494 -48.23 -38.27 32.02
N SER A 495 -47.01 -38.77 31.92
CA SER A 495 -46.76 -40.22 31.90
C SER A 495 -47.23 -40.93 33.18
N ALA A 496 -47.04 -40.31 34.33
CA ALA A 496 -47.54 -40.83 35.62
C ALA A 496 -49.06 -40.93 35.65
N ARG A 497 -49.77 -39.88 35.15
CA ARG A 497 -51.25 -39.93 35.03
C ARG A 497 -51.75 -41.03 34.10
N GLU A 498 -51.06 -41.27 32.99
CA GLU A 498 -51.38 -42.32 32.02
C GLU A 498 -51.20 -43.73 32.63
N ARG A 499 -50.33 -43.88 33.63
CA ARG A 499 -50.09 -45.11 34.39
C ARG A 499 -50.97 -45.25 35.66
N GLY A 500 -51.72 -44.18 36.02
CA GLY A 500 -52.49 -44.17 37.24
C GLY A 500 -51.67 -43.92 38.53
N GLU A 501 -50.48 -43.34 38.37
CA GLU A 501 -49.57 -43.01 39.48
C GLU A 501 -49.76 -41.51 39.83
N ASP A 502 -49.28 -41.15 41.06
CA ASP A 502 -49.31 -39.77 41.52
C ASP A 502 -48.29 -38.89 40.72
N PRO A 503 -48.76 -37.87 39.96
CA PRO A 503 -47.88 -37.04 39.13
C PRO A 503 -46.84 -36.25 39.93
N GLU A 504 -47.17 -35.75 41.13
CA GLU A 504 -46.26 -34.94 41.95
C GLU A 504 -45.14 -35.81 42.55
N ALA A 505 -45.46 -37.02 42.99
CA ALA A 505 -44.48 -38.00 43.49
C ALA A 505 -43.50 -38.41 42.38
N ALA A 506 -43.99 -38.66 41.17
CA ALA A 506 -43.16 -39.05 40.01
C ALA A 506 -42.18 -37.95 39.59
N VAL A 507 -42.59 -36.69 39.61
CA VAL A 507 -41.70 -35.54 39.31
C VAL A 507 -40.64 -35.37 40.40
N ALA A 508 -41.01 -35.52 41.69
CA ALA A 508 -40.08 -35.44 42.80
C ALA A 508 -39.00 -36.53 42.75
N GLU A 509 -39.37 -37.77 42.39
CA GLU A 509 -38.44 -38.91 42.26
C GLU A 509 -37.41 -38.68 41.15
N VAL A 510 -37.85 -38.14 40.01
CA VAL A 510 -36.93 -37.81 38.90
C VAL A 510 -36.03 -36.65 39.27
N ALA A 511 -36.50 -35.67 40.02
CA ALA A 511 -35.69 -34.54 40.48
C ALA A 511 -34.59 -35.01 41.45
N GLU A 512 -34.90 -35.85 42.42
CA GLU A 512 -33.92 -36.44 43.34
C GLU A 512 -32.87 -37.32 42.63
N ALA A 513 -33.30 -38.09 41.62
CA ALA A 513 -32.39 -38.90 40.81
C ALA A 513 -31.43 -38.06 39.92
N ALA A 514 -31.79 -36.81 39.61
CA ALA A 514 -30.98 -35.91 38.81
C ALA A 514 -29.95 -35.11 39.64
N GLU A 515 -30.12 -35.01 40.95
CA GLU A 515 -29.18 -34.37 41.89
C GLU A 515 -28.16 -35.33 42.50
N ALA A 516 -28.38 -36.66 42.38
CA ALA A 516 -27.46 -37.72 42.83
C ALA A 516 -26.41 -38.05 41.76
#